data_322f0f0ad6fcf6d31b93f5f6d6701527
#
_entry.id   322f0f0ad6fcf6d31b93f5f6d6701527
#
_cell.length_a   1.000
_cell.length_b   1.000
_cell.length_c   1.000
_cell.angle_alpha   90.00
_cell.angle_beta   90.00
_cell.angle_gamma   90.00
#
_symmetry.space_group_name_H-M   'P 1'
#
loop_
_entity.id
_entity.type
_entity.pdbx_description
1 polymer ?
#
loop_
_entity_poly.entity_id
_entity_poly.type
_entity_poly.pdbx_seq_one_letter_code
_entity_poly.pdbx_strand_id
1 'polypeptide(L)'
;MPVSFSLLAGAGAQFFDNDGNVLAGGKIYTYIAGSSTPKTTYTTSAGNVAHTNPIILDSGGRIPNGGEVWQSDNISYKLILKTSDDVTVATWDNIDGINSNFLTYAMQQEIQTATSGQTVFNLSTIVYQPATGTLTVYVDGLNQYGPSATYSYVET
;
A
#
# COMPACT_ATOMS: atom_id res chain seq x y z
N MET A 1 8.49 -8.99 2.54
CA MET A 1 7.24 -8.64 1.82
C MET A 1 7.05 -7.15 1.98
N PRO A 2 6.73 -6.39 0.93
CA PRO A 2 6.50 -4.96 1.07
C PRO A 2 5.26 -4.71 1.96
N VAL A 3 5.39 -3.74 2.86
CA VAL A 3 4.35 -3.34 3.80
C VAL A 3 4.28 -1.82 3.90
N SER A 4 3.09 -1.32 4.17
CA SER A 4 2.79 0.10 4.33
C SER A 4 2.21 0.38 5.71
N PHE A 5 2.42 1.59 6.19
CA PHE A 5 1.95 2.01 7.49
C PHE A 5 0.42 2.09 7.53
N SER A 6 -0.20 1.55 8.59
CA SER A 6 -1.65 1.61 8.75
C SER A 6 -2.12 3.00 9.19
N LEU A 7 -3.25 3.44 8.63
CA LEU A 7 -3.94 4.66 9.08
C LEU A 7 -4.53 4.50 10.49
N LEU A 8 -4.85 3.27 10.91
CA LEU A 8 -5.53 3.04 12.20
C LEU A 8 -4.61 3.28 13.40
N ALA A 9 -3.35 2.86 13.31
CA ALA A 9 -2.47 2.86 14.47
C ALA A 9 -1.07 3.32 14.08
N GLY A 10 -0.83 4.62 14.25
CA GLY A 10 0.47 5.25 14.15
C GLY A 10 1.27 5.13 15.45
N ALA A 11 2.53 5.59 15.41
CA ALA A 11 3.41 5.62 16.56
C ALA A 11 2.73 6.33 17.75
N GLY A 12 2.60 5.62 18.86
CA GLY A 12 2.00 6.16 20.08
C GLY A 12 0.47 6.26 20.07
N ALA A 13 -0.23 5.66 19.10
CA ALA A 13 -1.69 5.64 19.07
C ALA A 13 -2.25 5.03 20.34
N GLN A 14 -3.32 5.63 20.86
CA GLN A 14 -4.07 5.17 22.03
C GLN A 14 -5.54 5.06 21.67
N PHE A 15 -6.18 3.98 22.08
CA PHE A 15 -7.57 3.70 21.77
C PHE A 15 -8.46 3.89 23.01
N PHE A 16 -9.68 4.36 22.74
CA PHE A 16 -10.70 4.64 23.74
C PHE A 16 -12.00 3.92 23.36
N ASP A 17 -12.83 3.66 24.35
CA ASP A 17 -14.21 3.25 24.14
C ASP A 17 -15.09 4.44 23.72
N ASN A 18 -16.40 4.19 23.51
CA ASN A 18 -17.34 5.24 23.09
C ASN A 18 -17.64 6.26 24.21
N ASP A 19 -17.28 5.97 25.46
CA ASP A 19 -17.45 6.85 26.62
C ASP A 19 -16.17 7.66 26.92
N GLY A 20 -15.09 7.45 26.16
CA GLY A 20 -13.82 8.13 26.33
C GLY A 20 -12.89 7.49 27.36
N ASN A 21 -13.18 6.28 27.83
CA ASN A 21 -12.28 5.55 28.70
C ASN A 21 -11.21 4.83 27.91
N VAL A 22 -10.04 4.66 28.50
CA VAL A 22 -8.93 3.90 27.88
C VAL A 22 -9.37 2.47 27.61
N LEU A 23 -9.16 2.00 26.38
CA LEU A 23 -9.55 0.68 25.92
C LEU A 23 -8.52 -0.38 26.33
N ALA A 24 -8.33 -0.55 27.66
CA ALA A 24 -7.40 -1.55 28.21
C ALA A 24 -7.82 -2.97 27.83
N GLY A 25 -6.90 -3.77 27.32
CA GLY A 25 -7.19 -5.14 26.87
C GLY A 25 -8.10 -5.22 25.65
N GLY A 26 -8.40 -4.11 25.01
CA GLY A 26 -9.16 -4.07 23.76
C GLY A 26 -8.50 -4.87 22.67
N LYS A 27 -9.25 -5.17 21.63
CA LYS A 27 -8.82 -6.08 20.57
C LYS A 27 -8.98 -5.42 19.20
N ILE A 28 -7.94 -5.49 18.38
CA ILE A 28 -8.00 -5.08 16.96
C ILE A 28 -7.96 -6.34 16.10
N TYR A 29 -9.06 -6.62 15.43
CA TYR A 29 -9.15 -7.68 14.43
C TYR A 29 -8.85 -7.13 13.05
N THR A 30 -8.09 -7.89 12.26
CA THR A 30 -7.68 -7.51 10.91
C THR A 30 -8.08 -8.56 9.88
N TYR A 31 -8.75 -8.12 8.82
CA TYR A 31 -9.29 -8.98 7.77
C TYR A 31 -8.99 -8.39 6.38
N ILE A 32 -9.15 -9.21 5.34
CA ILE A 32 -9.24 -8.74 3.96
C ILE A 32 -10.52 -7.91 3.82
N ALA A 33 -10.43 -6.75 3.17
CA ALA A 33 -11.57 -5.86 2.93
C ALA A 33 -12.78 -6.61 2.34
N GLY A 34 -13.97 -6.23 2.76
CA GLY A 34 -15.22 -6.84 2.33
C GLY A 34 -15.44 -8.28 2.79
N SER A 35 -14.55 -8.85 3.65
CA SER A 35 -14.62 -10.26 4.04
C SER A 35 -14.48 -10.47 5.55
N SER A 36 -14.58 -11.72 6.00
CA SER A 36 -14.23 -12.18 7.35
C SER A 36 -12.95 -13.04 7.35
N THR A 37 -12.20 -13.07 6.24
CA THR A 37 -10.95 -13.80 6.16
C THR A 37 -9.86 -13.05 6.90
N PRO A 38 -9.25 -13.61 7.95
CA PRO A 38 -8.19 -12.95 8.70
C PRO A 38 -7.01 -12.56 7.78
N LYS A 39 -6.47 -11.36 7.99
CA LYS A 39 -5.31 -10.87 7.25
C LYS A 39 -4.24 -10.39 8.21
N THR A 40 -3.02 -10.89 8.02
CA THR A 40 -1.87 -10.58 8.85
C THR A 40 -1.46 -9.12 8.73
N THR A 41 -1.11 -8.51 9.87
CA THR A 41 -0.39 -7.24 9.97
C THR A 41 0.95 -7.45 10.65
N TYR A 42 1.84 -6.47 10.57
CA TYR A 42 3.22 -6.60 11.05
C TYR A 42 3.57 -5.50 12.04
N THR A 43 4.57 -5.78 12.88
CA THR A 43 5.00 -4.89 13.97
C THR A 43 5.95 -3.79 13.50
N THR A 44 6.60 -3.97 12.35
CA THR A 44 7.59 -3.05 11.81
C THR A 44 7.54 -2.96 10.29
N SER A 45 8.14 -1.94 9.72
CA SER A 45 8.29 -1.72 8.27
C SER A 45 9.05 -2.82 7.54
N ALA A 46 9.78 -3.68 8.25
CA ALA A 46 10.45 -4.83 7.64
C ALA A 46 9.48 -5.94 7.19
N GLY A 47 8.24 -5.96 7.69
CA GLY A 47 7.22 -6.94 7.35
C GLY A 47 7.59 -8.39 7.65
N ASN A 48 8.45 -8.61 8.66
CA ASN A 48 9.00 -9.92 9.00
C ASN A 48 8.50 -10.47 10.35
N VAL A 49 7.91 -9.63 11.21
CA VAL A 49 7.33 -10.03 12.50
C VAL A 49 5.84 -9.72 12.48
N ALA A 50 5.03 -10.76 12.46
CA ALA A 50 3.58 -10.65 12.44
C ALA A 50 3.01 -10.28 13.81
N HIS A 51 1.96 -9.46 13.81
CA HIS A 51 1.06 -9.35 14.95
C HIS A 51 0.24 -10.62 15.14
N THR A 52 -0.22 -10.84 16.37
CA THR A 52 -1.36 -11.74 16.61
C THR A 52 -2.63 -11.14 15.97
N ASN A 53 -3.58 -11.98 15.62
CA ASN A 53 -4.91 -11.52 15.20
C ASN A 53 -5.98 -12.20 16.06
N PRO A 54 -6.62 -11.48 16.99
CA PRO A 54 -6.54 -10.03 17.20
C PRO A 54 -5.21 -9.54 17.82
N ILE A 55 -4.91 -8.27 17.60
CA ILE A 55 -3.91 -7.54 18.36
C ILE A 55 -4.56 -7.17 19.69
N ILE A 56 -3.94 -7.53 20.81
CA ILE A 56 -4.44 -7.20 22.14
C ILE A 56 -3.76 -5.92 22.62
N LEU A 57 -4.56 -4.91 22.97
CA LEU A 57 -4.07 -3.65 23.50
C LEU A 57 -3.57 -3.83 24.94
N ASP A 58 -2.57 -3.04 25.33
CA ASP A 58 -2.05 -3.01 26.69
C ASP A 58 -3.01 -2.31 27.66
N SER A 59 -2.62 -2.18 28.95
CA SER A 59 -3.39 -1.49 29.96
C SER A 59 -3.58 0.00 29.71
N GLY A 60 -2.78 0.60 28.85
CA GLY A 60 -2.89 1.97 28.39
C GLY A 60 -3.72 2.11 27.10
N GLY A 61 -4.34 1.04 26.61
CA GLY A 61 -5.10 1.04 25.35
C GLY A 61 -4.22 1.26 24.11
N ARG A 62 -2.97 0.81 24.15
CA ARG A 62 -1.97 0.99 23.06
C ARG A 62 -1.58 -0.34 22.48
N ILE A 63 -1.02 -0.30 21.27
CA ILE A 63 -0.33 -1.46 20.71
C ILE A 63 0.85 -1.82 21.64
N PRO A 64 1.01 -3.08 22.08
CA PRO A 64 2.06 -3.48 22.99
C PRO A 64 3.46 -3.15 22.47
N ASN A 65 4.39 -2.89 23.40
CA ASN A 65 5.80 -2.61 23.12
C ASN A 65 6.04 -1.35 22.26
N GLY A 66 5.15 -0.36 22.33
CA GLY A 66 5.24 0.85 21.52
C GLY A 66 5.07 0.57 20.02
N GLY A 67 4.42 -0.54 19.70
CA GLY A 67 4.30 -1.07 18.35
C GLY A 67 3.41 -0.21 17.45
N GLU A 68 3.60 -0.44 16.18
CA GLU A 68 2.86 0.14 15.08
C GLU A 68 2.13 -0.97 14.34
N VAL A 69 1.18 -0.62 13.49
CA VAL A 69 0.51 -1.59 12.62
C VAL A 69 0.94 -1.34 11.17
N TRP A 70 1.58 -2.33 10.58
CA TRP A 70 1.99 -2.34 9.18
C TRP A 70 1.15 -3.34 8.39
N GLN A 71 0.60 -2.89 7.28
CA GLN A 71 -0.28 -3.66 6.39
C GLN A 71 0.50 -4.14 5.16
N SER A 72 0.13 -5.29 4.60
CA SER A 72 0.68 -5.73 3.31
C SER A 72 0.28 -4.75 2.21
N ASP A 73 1.21 -4.45 1.30
CA ASP A 73 0.93 -3.60 0.14
C ASP A 73 -0.05 -4.25 -0.84
N ASN A 74 -0.70 -3.41 -1.63
CA ASN A 74 -1.62 -3.79 -2.71
C ASN A 74 -2.83 -4.63 -2.25
N ILE A 75 -3.24 -4.48 -0.99
CA ILE A 75 -4.45 -5.09 -0.47
C ILE A 75 -5.10 -4.19 0.58
N SER A 76 -6.41 -3.98 0.45
CA SER A 76 -7.19 -3.23 1.43
C SER A 76 -7.59 -4.11 2.61
N TYR A 77 -7.68 -3.52 3.77
CA TYR A 77 -8.02 -4.20 5.03
C TYR A 77 -9.39 -3.77 5.55
N LYS A 78 -10.03 -4.70 6.26
CA LYS A 78 -11.10 -4.39 7.20
C LYS A 78 -10.57 -4.53 8.62
N LEU A 79 -10.79 -3.52 9.44
CA LEU A 79 -10.31 -3.40 10.80
C LEU A 79 -11.51 -3.29 11.73
N ILE A 80 -11.52 -4.08 12.81
CA ILE A 80 -12.59 -4.05 13.81
C ILE A 80 -11.97 -3.84 15.18
N LEU A 81 -12.32 -2.73 15.83
CA LEU A 81 -11.94 -2.44 17.21
C LEU A 81 -13.02 -2.94 18.15
N LYS A 82 -12.63 -3.70 19.16
CA LYS A 82 -13.53 -4.25 20.18
C LYS A 82 -13.00 -4.00 21.58
N THR A 83 -13.90 -4.04 22.56
CA THR A 83 -13.53 -4.09 23.97
C THR A 83 -12.87 -5.42 24.32
N SER A 84 -12.35 -5.54 25.57
CA SER A 84 -11.86 -6.80 26.13
C SER A 84 -12.92 -7.91 26.10
N ASP A 85 -14.20 -7.56 26.22
CA ASP A 85 -15.35 -8.46 26.24
C ASP A 85 -15.95 -8.72 24.85
N ASP A 86 -15.19 -8.42 23.78
CA ASP A 86 -15.58 -8.61 22.38
C ASP A 86 -16.77 -7.76 21.90
N VAL A 87 -17.13 -6.68 22.62
CA VAL A 87 -18.14 -5.73 22.14
C VAL A 87 -17.50 -4.82 21.09
N THR A 88 -18.13 -4.69 19.92
CA THR A 88 -17.62 -3.85 18.84
C THR A 88 -17.73 -2.36 19.19
N VAL A 89 -16.60 -1.67 19.16
CA VAL A 89 -16.48 -0.21 19.31
C VAL A 89 -16.58 0.45 17.95
N ALA A 90 -15.80 -0.02 16.98
CA ALA A 90 -15.81 0.53 15.63
C ALA A 90 -15.41 -0.50 14.58
N THR A 91 -15.82 -0.24 13.34
CA THR A 91 -15.43 -1.03 12.15
C THR A 91 -15.06 -0.07 11.02
N TRP A 92 -13.93 -0.31 10.40
CA TRP A 92 -13.48 0.40 9.19
C TRP A 92 -13.21 -0.63 8.11
N ASP A 93 -13.71 -0.40 6.91
CA ASP A 93 -13.50 -1.29 5.77
C ASP A 93 -12.85 -0.53 4.61
N ASN A 94 -12.23 -1.26 3.68
CA ASN A 94 -11.49 -0.70 2.54
C ASN A 94 -10.37 0.26 2.95
N ILE A 95 -9.63 -0.09 4.02
CA ILE A 95 -8.51 0.70 4.51
C ILE A 95 -7.23 0.25 3.84
N ASP A 96 -6.64 1.12 3.04
CA ASP A 96 -5.31 0.93 2.46
C ASP A 96 -4.22 1.43 3.43
N GLY A 97 -3.04 0.83 3.35
CA GLY A 97 -1.86 1.37 4.00
C GLY A 97 -1.42 2.69 3.36
N ILE A 98 -0.78 3.57 4.13
CA ILE A 98 -0.24 4.83 3.61
C ILE A 98 0.82 4.50 2.55
N ASN A 99 0.65 5.04 1.36
CA ASN A 99 1.51 4.80 0.20
C ASN A 99 1.56 3.33 -0.29
N SER A 100 0.56 2.50 0.03
CA SER A 100 0.52 1.10 -0.38
C SER A 100 0.58 0.91 -1.90
N ASN A 101 0.12 1.88 -2.65
CA ASN A 101 0.13 1.90 -4.12
C ASN A 101 1.15 2.88 -4.71
N PHE A 102 2.07 3.42 -3.89
CA PHE A 102 3.07 4.39 -4.37
C PHE A 102 3.94 3.82 -5.50
N LEU A 103 4.24 2.51 -5.45
CA LEU A 103 5.02 1.84 -6.49
C LEU A 103 4.28 1.79 -7.85
N THR A 104 2.97 1.93 -7.86
CA THR A 104 2.18 1.99 -9.11
C THR A 104 2.47 3.28 -9.89
N TYR A 105 2.94 4.32 -9.19
CA TYR A 105 3.32 5.61 -9.80
C TYR A 105 4.84 5.80 -9.89
N ALA A 106 5.64 4.78 -9.56
CA ALA A 106 7.08 4.87 -9.74
C ALA A 106 7.40 5.01 -11.22
N MET A 107 8.18 6.02 -11.58
CA MET A 107 8.70 6.15 -12.94
C MET A 107 9.60 4.95 -13.24
N GLN A 108 9.21 4.14 -14.21
CA GLN A 108 10.02 3.05 -14.71
C GLN A 108 10.79 3.52 -15.93
N GLN A 109 12.02 3.06 -16.06
CA GLN A 109 12.87 3.36 -17.22
C GLN A 109 13.35 2.06 -17.85
N GLU A 110 13.25 1.99 -19.18
CA GLU A 110 13.84 0.93 -19.98
C GLU A 110 14.78 1.58 -20.99
N ILE A 111 16.05 1.13 -21.01
CA ILE A 111 17.05 1.65 -21.92
C ILE A 111 17.23 0.62 -23.04
N GLN A 112 17.08 1.07 -24.28
CA GLN A 112 17.27 0.25 -25.45
C GLN A 112 18.40 0.82 -26.32
N THR A 113 19.26 -0.06 -26.85
CA THR A 113 20.31 0.33 -27.78
C THR A 113 19.82 0.05 -29.20
N ALA A 114 19.68 1.11 -29.99
CA ALA A 114 19.25 1.00 -31.39
C ALA A 114 20.31 0.39 -32.26
N THR A 115 19.90 -0.45 -33.19
CA THR A 115 20.73 -0.92 -34.31
C THR A 115 20.47 -0.09 -35.56
N SER A 116 21.41 -0.08 -36.49
CA SER A 116 21.26 0.69 -37.75
C SER A 116 19.99 0.29 -38.49
N GLY A 117 19.10 1.27 -38.76
CA GLY A 117 17.84 1.04 -39.47
C GLY A 117 16.69 0.51 -38.60
N GLN A 118 16.89 0.37 -37.29
CA GLN A 118 15.80 -0.06 -36.40
C GLN A 118 14.75 1.02 -36.25
N THR A 119 13.50 0.65 -36.48
CA THR A 119 12.34 1.56 -36.40
C THR A 119 11.31 1.11 -35.37
N VAL A 120 11.42 -0.11 -34.83
CA VAL A 120 10.52 -0.67 -33.84
C VAL A 120 11.28 -1.04 -32.59
N PHE A 121 10.80 -0.59 -31.44
CA PHE A 121 11.34 -0.88 -30.11
C PHE A 121 10.26 -1.54 -29.28
N ASN A 122 10.50 -2.78 -28.84
CA ASN A 122 9.58 -3.51 -28.01
C ASN A 122 9.96 -3.34 -26.55
N LEU A 123 9.06 -2.76 -25.75
CA LEU A 123 9.24 -2.67 -24.31
C LEU A 123 9.06 -4.05 -23.68
N SER A 124 9.98 -4.46 -22.84
CA SER A 124 10.01 -5.78 -22.21
C SER A 124 9.83 -5.74 -20.70
N THR A 125 10.17 -4.62 -20.08
CA THR A 125 10.20 -4.46 -18.62
C THR A 125 9.12 -3.52 -18.13
N ILE A 126 8.81 -2.47 -18.89
CA ILE A 126 7.79 -1.50 -18.51
C ILE A 126 6.46 -1.80 -19.18
N VAL A 127 5.38 -1.60 -18.43
CA VAL A 127 4.02 -1.66 -18.93
C VAL A 127 3.42 -0.27 -18.87
N TYR A 128 2.93 0.22 -19.99
CA TYR A 128 2.27 1.51 -20.09
C TYR A 128 0.91 1.36 -20.76
N GLN A 129 0.06 2.36 -20.63
CA GLN A 129 -1.24 2.38 -21.29
C GLN A 129 -1.13 3.25 -22.56
N PRO A 130 -1.30 2.68 -23.76
CA PRO A 130 -1.20 3.45 -25.01
C PRO A 130 -2.14 4.63 -25.06
N ALA A 131 -1.73 5.69 -25.74
CA ALA A 131 -2.50 6.92 -25.96
C ALA A 131 -2.91 7.71 -24.69
N THR A 132 -2.28 7.43 -23.53
CA THR A 132 -2.57 8.15 -22.28
C THR A 132 -1.54 9.23 -21.93
N GLY A 133 -0.47 9.35 -22.72
CA GLY A 133 0.64 10.28 -22.45
C GLY A 133 1.51 9.85 -21.26
N THR A 134 1.43 8.59 -20.85
CA THR A 134 2.22 8.05 -19.75
C THR A 134 3.61 7.58 -20.17
N LEU A 135 3.84 7.40 -21.47
CA LEU A 135 5.15 7.06 -22.02
C LEU A 135 5.89 8.34 -22.45
N THR A 136 7.11 8.49 -22.01
CA THR A 136 8.02 9.54 -22.49
C THR A 136 9.27 8.91 -23.06
N VAL A 137 9.60 9.25 -24.30
CA VAL A 137 10.74 8.70 -25.04
C VAL A 137 11.84 9.74 -25.13
N TYR A 138 13.08 9.30 -24.91
CA TYR A 138 14.29 10.11 -25.09
C TYR A 138 15.22 9.41 -26.07
N VAL A 139 15.79 10.17 -26.99
CA VAL A 139 16.87 9.71 -27.89
C VAL A 139 18.08 10.61 -27.65
N ASP A 140 19.21 10.01 -27.27
CA ASP A 140 20.45 10.73 -26.93
C ASP A 140 20.23 11.87 -25.92
N GLY A 141 19.33 11.65 -24.95
CA GLY A 141 18.99 12.63 -23.92
C GLY A 141 17.97 13.70 -24.36
N LEU A 142 17.52 13.69 -25.60
CA LEU A 142 16.51 14.63 -26.12
C LEU A 142 15.12 14.00 -26.07
N ASN A 143 14.17 14.71 -25.42
CA ASN A 143 12.78 14.28 -25.38
C ASN A 143 12.17 14.27 -26.78
N GLN A 144 11.50 13.18 -27.11
CA GLN A 144 10.78 13.01 -28.38
C GLN A 144 9.32 13.36 -28.18
N TYR A 145 8.78 14.15 -29.09
CA TYR A 145 7.37 14.49 -29.08
C TYR A 145 6.55 13.37 -29.71
N GLY A 146 5.61 12.85 -28.96
CA GLY A 146 4.71 11.81 -29.41
C GLY A 146 3.55 11.62 -28.43
N PRO A 147 2.71 10.63 -28.64
CA PRO A 147 2.61 9.76 -29.83
C PRO A 147 1.93 10.47 -31.00
N SER A 148 2.56 10.56 -32.13
CA SER A 148 1.99 11.18 -33.33
C SER A 148 2.70 10.73 -34.62
N ALA A 149 1.94 10.55 -35.68
CA ALA A 149 2.52 10.25 -37.01
C ALA A 149 3.40 11.37 -37.58
N THR A 150 3.33 12.56 -37.00
CA THR A 150 4.09 13.76 -37.42
C THR A 150 5.39 13.92 -36.61
N TYR A 151 5.49 13.26 -35.46
CA TYR A 151 6.61 13.38 -34.54
C TYR A 151 7.37 12.08 -34.37
N SER A 152 8.32 12.06 -33.44
CA SER A 152 9.45 11.12 -33.37
C SER A 152 9.08 9.68 -33.08
N TYR A 153 7.88 9.39 -32.51
CA TYR A 153 7.44 8.01 -32.27
C TYR A 153 5.93 7.85 -32.36
N VAL A 154 5.50 6.62 -32.60
CA VAL A 154 4.10 6.18 -32.58
C VAL A 154 3.97 5.00 -31.63
N GLU A 155 2.95 5.01 -30.79
CA GLU A 155 2.57 3.87 -29.94
C GLU A 155 1.74 2.88 -30.76
N THR A 156 2.07 1.60 -30.69
CA THR A 156 1.36 0.52 -31.40
C THR A 156 0.95 -0.60 -30.46
#